data_7a3a631509711d9592bc4b7845292767
#
_entry.id   7a3a631509711d9592bc4b7845292767
#
_cell.length_a   1.000
_cell.length_b   1.000
_cell.length_c   1.000
_cell.angle_alpha   90.00
_cell.angle_beta   90.00
_cell.angle_gamma   90.00
#
_symmetry.space_group_name_H-M   'P 1'
#
loop_
_entity.id
_entity.type
_entity.pdbx_description
1 polymer ?
#
loop_
_entity_poly.entity_id
_entity_poly.type
_entity_poly.pdbx_seq_one_letter_code
_entity_poly.pdbx_strand_id
1 'polypeptide(L)'
;MEPSRSVAKLNVLVVDDNDCIREVLTALLSHKGHRCESAANGREAIEKVAQDHFDVVITDVCMPEMDGITLTRELTLRFSDLPVMIMTGQPDDSLVESAISAGARDVIGKPFAIPDFMVRLHRMLHLQEPTREQKA
;
A
#
# COMPACT_ATOMS: atom_id res chain seq x y z
N MET A 1 16.10 8.45 -23.44
CA MET A 1 15.86 8.34 -22.96
C MET A 1 15.34 8.43 -22.08
N GLU A 2 14.77 8.20 -21.90
CA GLU A 2 14.30 8.48 -21.15
C GLU A 2 14.04 7.93 -20.09
N PRO A 3 14.51 7.88 -19.41
CA PRO A 3 14.25 7.37 -18.14
C PRO A 3 12.99 7.86 -17.64
N SER A 4 12.55 8.82 -18.15
CA SER A 4 11.31 9.35 -17.71
C SER A 4 10.20 8.37 -17.83
N ARG A 5 10.48 7.27 -18.49
CA ARG A 5 9.53 6.32 -18.53
C ARG A 5 9.50 5.60 -17.34
N SER A 6 10.43 5.68 -16.47
CA SER A 6 10.37 4.97 -15.26
C SER A 6 9.33 5.54 -14.39
N VAL A 7 8.86 4.74 -13.51
CA VAL A 7 7.89 5.10 -12.51
C VAL A 7 8.47 6.15 -11.61
N ALA A 8 7.69 7.13 -11.25
CA ALA A 8 8.13 8.15 -10.32
C ALA A 8 8.47 7.50 -8.98
N LYS A 9 9.38 8.11 -8.27
CA LYS A 9 9.74 7.67 -6.95
C LYS A 9 8.60 7.96 -5.99
N LEU A 10 8.14 6.94 -5.32
CA LEU A 10 7.04 7.06 -4.38
C LEU A 10 7.52 7.06 -2.95
N ASN A 11 6.77 7.72 -2.08
CA ASN A 11 6.95 7.58 -0.64
C ASN A 11 5.87 6.63 -0.16
N VAL A 12 6.29 5.47 0.32
CA VAL A 12 5.38 4.38 0.69
C VAL A 12 5.45 4.12 2.18
N LEU A 13 4.30 3.96 2.82
CA LEU A 13 4.25 3.55 4.22
C LEU A 13 3.72 2.13 4.28
N VAL A 14 4.49 1.22 4.86
CA VAL A 14 4.09 -0.17 5.05
C VAL A 14 3.70 -0.36 6.50
N VAL A 15 2.48 -0.84 6.75
CA VAL A 15 1.96 -1.02 8.09
C VAL A 15 1.68 -2.50 8.32
N ASP A 16 2.38 -3.10 9.27
CA ASP A 16 2.22 -4.51 9.59
C ASP A 16 2.83 -4.72 10.96
N ASP A 17 2.20 -5.51 11.82
CA ASP A 17 2.77 -5.79 13.13
C ASP A 17 3.88 -6.83 13.07
N ASN A 18 4.07 -7.46 11.93
CA ASN A 18 5.11 -8.47 11.74
C ASN A 18 6.38 -7.80 11.24
N ASP A 19 7.45 -7.86 12.05
CA ASP A 19 8.72 -7.22 11.73
C ASP A 19 9.31 -7.73 10.41
N CYS A 20 9.20 -9.02 10.16
CA CYS A 20 9.78 -9.61 8.95
C CYS A 20 9.08 -9.09 7.69
N ILE A 21 7.77 -8.99 7.73
CA ILE A 21 7.02 -8.49 6.59
C ILE A 21 7.41 -7.05 6.30
N ARG A 22 7.49 -6.23 7.36
CA ARG A 22 7.89 -4.83 7.17
C ARG A 22 9.26 -4.74 6.53
N GLU A 23 10.22 -5.53 7.03
CA GLU A 23 11.58 -5.49 6.51
C GLU A 23 11.65 -5.92 5.06
N VAL A 24 10.94 -7.00 4.72
CA VAL A 24 10.97 -7.53 3.37
C VAL A 24 10.37 -6.53 2.38
N LEU A 25 9.20 -6.00 2.71
CA LEU A 25 8.54 -5.06 1.80
C LEU A 25 9.30 -3.76 1.67
N THR A 26 9.86 -3.28 2.79
CA THR A 26 10.65 -2.06 2.76
C THR A 26 11.89 -2.24 1.88
N ALA A 27 12.58 -3.36 2.04
CA ALA A 27 13.77 -3.62 1.24
C ALA A 27 13.43 -3.74 -0.23
N LEU A 28 12.32 -4.42 -0.53
CA LEU A 28 11.90 -4.62 -1.89
C LEU A 28 11.55 -3.30 -2.57
N LEU A 29 10.75 -2.48 -1.90
CA LEU A 29 10.34 -1.21 -2.48
C LEU A 29 11.53 -0.27 -2.63
N SER A 30 12.44 -0.30 -1.66
CA SER A 30 13.66 0.49 -1.76
C SER A 30 14.50 0.07 -2.94
N HIS A 31 14.58 -1.24 -3.18
CA HIS A 31 15.31 -1.77 -4.32
C HIS A 31 14.71 -1.30 -5.64
N LYS A 32 13.40 -1.09 -5.66
CA LYS A 32 12.71 -0.61 -6.85
C LYS A 32 12.81 0.92 -7.00
N GLY A 33 13.52 1.58 -6.09
CA GLY A 33 13.75 3.01 -6.21
C GLY A 33 12.79 3.89 -5.44
N HIS A 34 11.91 3.29 -4.62
CA HIS A 34 10.96 4.06 -3.83
C HIS A 34 11.49 4.33 -2.44
N ARG A 35 10.97 5.37 -1.80
CA ARG A 35 11.27 5.64 -0.43
C ARG A 35 10.25 4.89 0.40
N CYS A 36 10.66 4.19 1.41
CA CYS A 36 9.74 3.37 2.17
C CYS A 36 9.99 3.51 3.67
N GLU A 37 8.94 3.79 4.41
CA GLU A 37 8.97 3.77 5.86
C GLU A 37 7.98 2.73 6.32
N SER A 38 8.06 2.36 7.59
CA SER A 38 7.16 1.36 8.12
C SER A 38 6.60 1.78 9.45
N ALA A 39 5.44 1.20 9.79
CA ALA A 39 4.78 1.40 11.07
C ALA A 39 4.35 0.05 11.58
N ALA A 40 4.42 -0.15 12.89
CA ALA A 40 4.10 -1.45 13.49
C ALA A 40 2.64 -1.59 13.87
N ASN A 41 1.88 -0.51 13.83
CA ASN A 41 0.47 -0.52 14.19
C ASN A 41 -0.23 0.70 13.60
N GLY A 42 -1.56 0.71 13.73
CA GLY A 42 -2.36 1.77 13.12
C GLY A 42 -2.12 3.14 13.71
N ARG A 43 -1.91 3.22 15.01
CA ARG A 43 -1.65 4.51 15.65
C ARG A 43 -0.38 5.14 15.12
N GLU A 44 0.67 4.34 15.04
CA GLU A 44 1.94 4.82 14.52
C GLU A 44 1.80 5.26 13.08
N ALA A 45 1.01 4.52 12.30
CA ALA A 45 0.75 4.87 10.90
C ALA A 45 0.07 6.22 10.78
N ILE A 46 -0.94 6.47 11.58
CA ILE A 46 -1.66 7.74 11.55
C ILE A 46 -0.73 8.89 11.90
N GLU A 47 0.11 8.68 12.91
CA GLU A 47 1.06 9.71 13.33
C GLU A 47 2.05 10.04 12.21
N LYS A 48 2.54 9.02 11.54
CA LYS A 48 3.49 9.24 10.45
C LYS A 48 2.86 9.97 9.28
N VAL A 49 1.65 9.57 8.92
CA VAL A 49 0.94 10.22 7.81
C VAL A 49 0.65 11.68 8.13
N ALA A 50 0.40 11.99 9.40
CA ALA A 50 0.14 13.37 9.80
C ALA A 50 1.38 14.24 9.73
N GLN A 51 2.56 13.64 9.83
CA GLN A 51 3.81 14.40 9.89
C GLN A 51 4.55 14.47 8.57
N ASP A 52 4.38 13.48 7.72
CA ASP A 52 5.12 13.39 6.47
C ASP A 52 4.18 13.10 5.31
N HIS A 53 4.67 13.40 4.12
CA HIS A 53 3.90 13.12 2.91
C HIS A 53 4.14 11.68 2.45
N PHE A 54 3.07 10.94 2.23
CA PHE A 54 3.14 9.60 1.65
C PHE A 54 2.24 9.56 0.43
N ASP A 55 2.69 8.82 -0.57
CA ASP A 55 1.92 8.64 -1.80
C ASP A 55 0.95 7.48 -1.69
N VAL A 56 1.24 6.53 -0.80
CA VAL A 56 0.40 5.35 -0.64
C VAL A 56 0.69 4.71 0.70
N VAL A 57 -0.34 4.08 1.29
CA VAL A 57 -0.19 3.27 2.49
C VAL A 57 -0.56 1.84 2.12
N ILE A 58 0.26 0.89 2.53
CA ILE A 58 0.01 -0.53 2.33
C ILE A 58 -0.09 -1.15 3.71
N THR A 59 -1.25 -1.69 4.07
CA THR A 59 -1.47 -2.18 5.42
C THR A 59 -1.99 -3.60 5.45
N ASP A 60 -1.52 -4.36 6.43
CA ASP A 60 -2.09 -5.66 6.72
C ASP A 60 -3.46 -5.46 7.36
N VAL A 61 -4.33 -6.45 7.23
CA VAL A 61 -5.64 -6.42 7.85
C VAL A 61 -5.56 -6.78 9.33
N CYS A 62 -4.83 -7.83 9.65
CA CYS A 62 -4.82 -8.35 11.02
C CYS A 62 -3.72 -7.71 11.83
N MET A 63 -4.08 -6.80 12.69
CA MET A 63 -3.14 -6.15 13.60
C MET A 63 -3.84 -5.95 14.94
N PRO A 64 -3.09 -5.97 16.03
CA PRO A 64 -3.70 -5.74 17.34
C PRO A 64 -4.19 -4.30 17.48
N GLU A 65 -5.20 -4.12 18.27
CA GLU A 65 -5.78 -2.84 18.64
C GLU A 65 -6.54 -2.17 17.51
N MET A 66 -5.90 -1.90 16.40
CA MET A 66 -6.57 -1.28 15.25
C MET A 66 -6.24 -2.11 14.02
N ASP A 67 -7.22 -2.80 13.47
CA ASP A 67 -7.00 -3.60 12.27
C ASP A 67 -6.87 -2.71 11.04
N GLY A 68 -6.48 -3.32 9.93
CA GLY A 68 -6.21 -2.56 8.71
C GLY A 68 -7.44 -1.90 8.10
N ILE A 69 -8.63 -2.48 8.30
CA ILE A 69 -9.84 -1.88 7.78
C ILE A 69 -10.20 -0.63 8.57
N THR A 70 -10.08 -0.69 9.90
CA THR A 70 -10.29 0.47 10.75
C THR A 70 -9.28 1.56 10.42
N LEU A 71 -8.02 1.17 10.25
CA LEU A 71 -6.98 2.14 9.87
C LEU A 71 -7.32 2.79 8.53
N THR A 72 -7.76 2.00 7.56
CA THR A 72 -8.13 2.52 6.25
C THR A 72 -9.24 3.56 6.38
N ARG A 73 -10.25 3.25 7.19
CA ARG A 73 -11.35 4.17 7.39
C ARG A 73 -10.88 5.49 8.01
N GLU A 74 -10.01 5.39 9.02
CA GLU A 74 -9.48 6.59 9.67
C GLU A 74 -8.64 7.42 8.70
N LEU A 75 -7.80 6.77 7.92
CA LEU A 75 -6.96 7.48 6.95
C LEU A 75 -7.81 8.13 5.87
N THR A 76 -8.83 7.43 5.40
CA THR A 76 -9.71 7.97 4.36
C THR A 76 -10.47 9.20 4.86
N LEU A 77 -10.91 9.16 6.12
CA LEU A 77 -11.63 10.29 6.68
C LEU A 77 -10.73 11.51 6.87
N ARG A 78 -9.49 11.30 7.26
CA ARG A 78 -8.59 12.41 7.57
C ARG A 78 -7.75 12.86 6.39
N PHE A 79 -7.44 11.95 5.49
CA PHE A 79 -6.54 12.22 4.36
C PHE A 79 -7.17 11.62 3.10
N SER A 80 -8.23 12.23 2.63
CA SER A 80 -9.08 11.64 1.60
C SER A 80 -8.37 11.33 0.29
N ASP A 81 -7.26 12.00 0.01
CA ASP A 81 -6.53 11.76 -1.24
C ASP A 81 -5.47 10.69 -1.11
N LEU A 82 -5.29 10.13 0.08
CA LEU A 82 -4.24 9.15 0.30
C LEU A 82 -4.72 7.74 -0.07
N PRO A 83 -4.14 7.13 -1.08
CA PRO A 83 -4.55 5.77 -1.47
C PRO A 83 -4.08 4.74 -0.45
N VAL A 84 -4.92 3.75 -0.18
CA VAL A 84 -4.59 2.67 0.75
C VAL A 84 -4.81 1.33 0.06
N MET A 85 -3.82 0.46 0.14
CA MET A 85 -3.91 -0.93 -0.31
C MET A 85 -3.90 -1.82 0.91
N ILE A 86 -4.80 -2.80 0.96
CA ILE A 86 -4.87 -3.74 2.07
C ILE A 86 -4.29 -5.08 1.64
N MET A 87 -3.47 -5.68 2.51
CA MET A 87 -2.92 -7.01 2.33
C MET A 87 -3.66 -7.95 3.28
N THR A 88 -4.05 -9.12 2.79
CA THR A 88 -4.75 -10.08 3.64
C THR A 88 -4.43 -11.50 3.24
N GLY A 89 -4.35 -12.39 4.24
CA GLY A 89 -4.20 -13.81 3.97
C GLY A 89 -5.49 -14.49 3.55
N GLN A 90 -6.61 -13.80 3.68
CA GLN A 90 -7.92 -14.36 3.34
C GLN A 90 -8.77 -13.35 2.60
N PRO A 91 -8.50 -13.18 1.31
CA PRO A 91 -9.22 -12.15 0.54
C PRO A 91 -10.58 -12.64 0.06
N ASP A 92 -11.47 -12.99 0.99
CA ASP A 92 -12.81 -13.41 0.63
C ASP A 92 -13.67 -12.19 0.30
N ASP A 93 -14.83 -12.44 -0.29
CA ASP A 93 -15.70 -11.36 -0.77
C ASP A 93 -16.12 -10.41 0.33
N SER A 94 -16.41 -10.95 1.50
CA SER A 94 -16.85 -10.13 2.62
C SER A 94 -15.76 -9.16 3.06
N LEU A 95 -14.54 -9.63 3.14
CA LEU A 95 -13.43 -8.79 3.54
C LEU A 95 -13.15 -7.73 2.48
N VAL A 96 -13.18 -8.12 1.22
CA VAL A 96 -12.95 -7.17 0.14
C VAL A 96 -13.99 -6.07 0.15
N GLU A 97 -15.26 -6.43 0.36
CA GLU A 97 -16.32 -5.43 0.44
C GLU A 97 -16.11 -4.48 1.60
N SER A 98 -15.74 -5.00 2.76
CA SER A 98 -15.50 -4.16 3.92
C SER A 98 -14.35 -3.22 3.69
N ALA A 99 -13.29 -3.71 3.05
CA ALA A 99 -12.11 -2.92 2.77
C ALA A 99 -12.42 -1.76 1.82
N ILE A 100 -13.12 -2.08 0.74
CA ILE A 100 -13.49 -1.06 -0.24
C ILE A 100 -14.44 -0.04 0.37
N SER A 101 -15.39 -0.50 1.17
CA SER A 101 -16.32 0.41 1.86
C SER A 101 -15.60 1.34 2.82
N ALA A 102 -14.50 0.88 3.40
CA ALA A 102 -13.71 1.71 4.30
C ALA A 102 -12.85 2.73 3.54
N GLY A 103 -12.70 2.55 2.24
CA GLY A 103 -11.94 3.49 1.41
C GLY A 103 -10.70 2.92 0.77
N ALA A 104 -10.42 1.62 0.94
CA ALA A 104 -9.26 1.02 0.29
C ALA A 104 -9.44 1.04 -1.22
N ARG A 105 -8.36 1.28 -1.92
CA ARG A 105 -8.42 1.28 -3.37
C ARG A 105 -8.17 -0.09 -3.96
N ASP A 106 -7.50 -0.96 -3.22
CA ASP A 106 -7.26 -2.31 -3.68
C ASP A 106 -6.98 -3.22 -2.50
N VAL A 107 -7.17 -4.52 -2.73
CA VAL A 107 -6.90 -5.55 -1.72
C VAL A 107 -6.08 -6.62 -2.43
N ILE A 108 -4.97 -7.03 -1.82
CA ILE A 108 -4.14 -8.08 -2.39
C ILE A 108 -4.01 -9.23 -1.40
N GLY A 109 -4.12 -10.45 -1.89
CA GLY A 109 -4.01 -11.64 -1.05
C GLY A 109 -2.58 -12.04 -0.81
N LYS A 110 -2.26 -12.47 0.41
CA LYS A 110 -0.95 -12.99 0.76
C LYS A 110 -0.98 -14.52 0.70
N PRO A 111 0.05 -15.17 0.24
CA PRO A 111 1.28 -14.57 -0.31
C PRO A 111 1.06 -14.10 -1.73
N PHE A 112 1.79 -13.09 -2.14
CA PHE A 112 1.65 -12.56 -3.49
C PHE A 112 3.01 -12.52 -4.18
N ALA A 113 2.97 -12.61 -5.51
CA ALA A 113 4.17 -12.47 -6.31
C ALA A 113 4.49 -10.99 -6.46
N ILE A 114 5.77 -10.67 -6.44
CA ILE A 114 6.20 -9.29 -6.50
C ILE A 114 5.75 -8.59 -7.78
N PRO A 115 5.85 -9.21 -8.95
CA PRO A 115 5.35 -8.53 -10.16
C PRO A 115 3.88 -8.18 -10.08
N ASP A 116 3.08 -9.07 -9.48
CA ASP A 116 1.66 -8.84 -9.30
C ASP A 116 1.40 -7.63 -8.41
N PHE A 117 2.14 -7.58 -7.30
CA PHE A 117 2.04 -6.49 -6.36
C PHE A 117 2.38 -5.16 -7.04
N MET A 118 3.47 -5.13 -7.82
CA MET A 118 3.89 -3.90 -8.47
C MET A 118 2.87 -3.42 -9.51
N VAL A 119 2.29 -4.36 -10.26
CA VAL A 119 1.27 -4.02 -11.24
C VAL A 119 0.05 -3.40 -10.56
N ARG A 120 -0.39 -4.02 -9.46
CA ARG A 120 -1.53 -3.50 -8.73
C ARG A 120 -1.26 -2.13 -8.14
N LEU A 121 -0.05 -1.94 -7.61
CA LEU A 121 0.33 -0.68 -7.03
C LEU A 121 0.29 0.43 -8.08
N HIS A 122 0.88 0.19 -9.23
CA HIS A 122 0.90 1.19 -10.31
C HIS A 122 -0.51 1.49 -10.81
N ARG A 123 -1.31 0.45 -10.96
CA ARG A 123 -2.69 0.63 -11.43
C ARG A 123 -3.50 1.44 -10.44
N MET A 124 -3.34 1.13 -9.16
CA MET A 124 -4.07 1.82 -8.11
C MET A 124 -3.73 3.30 -8.06
N LEU A 125 -2.50 3.65 -8.36
CA LEU A 125 -2.03 5.03 -8.33
C LEU A 125 -2.13 5.71 -9.69
N HIS A 126 -2.70 5.03 -10.67
CA HIS A 126 -2.82 5.54 -12.03
C HIS A 126 -1.48 5.87 -12.65
N LEU A 127 -0.46 5.09 -12.27
CA LEU A 127 0.86 5.26 -12.83
C LEU A 127 0.99 4.42 -14.09
N GLN A 128 1.92 4.80 -14.94
CA GLN A 128 2.17 4.05 -16.13
C GLN A 128 2.78 2.71 -15.76
N GLU A 129 2.23 1.64 -16.31
CA GLU A 129 2.74 0.33 -15.99
C GLU A 129 3.98 0.05 -16.80
N PRO A 130 4.90 -0.67 -16.23
CA PRO A 130 6.17 -0.92 -16.91
C PRO A 130 6.03 -1.65 -18.23
N THR A 131 4.98 -2.42 -18.43
CA THR A 131 4.82 -3.18 -19.64
C THR A 131 4.01 -2.49 -20.70
N ARG A 132 3.50 -1.41 -20.54
CA ARG A 132 2.59 -0.87 -21.40
C ARG A 132 3.03 -0.46 -22.60
N GLU A 133 3.03 -0.65 -23.08
CA GLU A 133 3.25 -0.29 -24.16
C GLU A 133 2.54 0.34 -24.82
N GLN A 134 2.13 0.48 -24.71
CA GLN A 134 1.56 0.94 -25.17
C GLN A 134 1.00 1.10 -25.97
N LYS A 135 0.59 0.91 -26.07
CA LYS A 135 0.07 0.93 -26.75
C LYS A 135 -0.47 1.53 -27.25
N ALA A 136 -0.60 1.59 -27.49
CA ALA A 136 -1.07 2.12 -27.96
C ALA A 136 -1.43 2.11 -28.35
#